data_e2473ab86c906ef4d3c8edbefa126faa
#
_entry.id   e2473ab86c906ef4d3c8edbefa126faa
#
_cell.length_a   1.000
_cell.length_b   1.000
_cell.length_c   1.000
_cell.angle_alpha   90.00
_cell.angle_beta   90.00
_cell.angle_gamma   90.00
#
_symmetry.space_group_name_H-M   'P 1'
#
loop_
_entity.id
_entity.type
_entity.pdbx_description
1 polymer ?
#
loop_
_entity_poly.entity_id
_entity_poly.type
_entity_poly.pdbx_seq_one_letter_code
_entity_poly.pdbx_strand_id
1 'polypeptide(L)'
;MAEVNKNIKLGKTGELQAQRYLKKSGWTILETNWRNPFGEVDIIAKKGEVIAFIEVKTRLSDAFGAPSEAVQKTRKLKYIRGANYYFYNKNIDCTVRFDIIEIYQGQLNHIENAFTAF
;
A
#
# COMPACT_ATOMS: atom_id res chain seq x y z
N MET A 1 24.60 12.15 6.38
CA MET A 1 23.25 12.53 6.83
C MET A 1 22.29 12.79 5.68
N ALA A 2 22.73 13.49 4.63
CA ALA A 2 21.89 13.81 3.48
C ALA A 2 21.36 12.57 2.74
N GLU A 3 22.16 11.52 2.63
CA GLU A 3 21.77 10.32 1.89
C GLU A 3 20.67 9.53 2.59
N VAL A 4 20.73 9.40 3.91
CA VAL A 4 19.71 8.71 4.69
C VAL A 4 18.39 9.46 4.58
N ASN A 5 18.44 10.79 4.69
CA ASN A 5 17.27 11.64 4.56
C ASN A 5 16.68 11.63 3.15
N LYS A 6 17.53 11.44 2.13
CA LYS A 6 17.12 11.37 0.74
C LYS A 6 16.21 10.17 0.47
N ASN A 7 16.56 9.00 1.01
CA ASN A 7 15.74 7.80 0.84
C ASN A 7 14.40 7.93 1.56
N ILE A 8 14.39 8.51 2.75
CA ILE A 8 13.15 8.76 3.50
C ILE A 8 12.25 9.75 2.74
N LYS A 9 12.82 10.83 2.21
CA LYS A 9 12.06 11.80 1.42
C LYS A 9 11.47 11.18 0.16
N LEU A 10 12.21 10.29 -0.50
CA LEU A 10 11.73 9.64 -1.70
C LEU A 10 10.52 8.76 -1.41
N GLY A 11 10.57 7.97 -0.33
CA GLY A 11 9.44 7.16 0.10
C GLY A 11 8.21 8.00 0.41
N LYS A 12 8.38 9.09 1.16
CA LYS A 12 7.28 10.00 1.49
C LYS A 12 6.73 10.70 0.26
N THR A 13 7.59 11.08 -0.69
CA THR A 13 7.14 11.69 -1.94
C THR A 13 6.31 10.72 -2.75
N GLY A 14 6.70 9.45 -2.80
CA GLY A 14 5.93 8.40 -3.47
C GLY A 14 4.57 8.20 -2.83
N GLU A 15 4.51 8.14 -1.50
CA GLU A 15 3.24 8.01 -0.79
C GLU A 15 2.31 9.21 -1.05
N LEU A 16 2.84 10.42 -1.06
CA LEU A 16 2.05 11.62 -1.37
C LEU A 16 1.55 11.60 -2.80
N GLN A 17 2.37 11.16 -3.75
CA GLN A 17 1.97 11.02 -5.14
C GLN A 17 0.83 10.00 -5.27
N ALA A 18 0.94 8.87 -4.56
CA ALA A 18 -0.09 7.84 -4.54
C ALA A 18 -1.40 8.39 -3.97
N GLN A 19 -1.34 9.15 -2.89
CA GLN A 19 -2.53 9.75 -2.29
C GLN A 19 -3.22 10.72 -3.24
N ARG A 20 -2.46 11.56 -3.93
CA ARG A 20 -3.01 12.50 -4.91
C ARG A 20 -3.70 11.78 -6.05
N TYR A 21 -3.05 10.75 -6.56
CA TYR A 21 -3.62 9.91 -7.61
C TYR A 21 -4.95 9.29 -7.17
N LEU A 22 -4.98 8.70 -5.98
CA LEU A 22 -6.18 8.06 -5.45
C LEU A 22 -7.33 9.05 -5.30
N LYS A 23 -7.06 10.22 -4.73
CA LYS A 23 -8.08 11.26 -4.57
C LYS A 23 -8.64 11.71 -5.91
N LYS A 24 -7.79 11.92 -6.90
CA LYS A 24 -8.22 12.29 -8.26
C LYS A 24 -9.05 11.20 -8.92
N SER A 25 -8.78 9.94 -8.56
CA SER A 25 -9.49 8.78 -9.11
C SER A 25 -10.78 8.44 -8.35
N GLY A 26 -11.18 9.27 -7.42
CA GLY A 26 -12.44 9.10 -6.69
C GLY A 26 -12.35 8.31 -5.40
N TRP A 27 -11.14 8.03 -4.92
CA TRP A 27 -10.94 7.33 -3.66
C TRP A 27 -10.94 8.30 -2.48
N THR A 28 -11.50 7.84 -1.37
CA THR A 28 -11.40 8.53 -0.08
C THR A 28 -10.30 7.87 0.73
N ILE A 29 -9.31 8.63 1.17
CA ILE A 29 -8.24 8.11 2.02
C ILE A 29 -8.78 7.96 3.44
N LEU A 30 -8.77 6.74 3.95
CA LEU A 30 -9.22 6.46 5.32
C LEU A 30 -8.05 6.55 6.31
N GLU A 31 -6.92 5.97 5.95
CA GLU A 31 -5.72 5.96 6.81
C GLU A 31 -4.48 6.06 5.96
N THR A 32 -3.44 6.66 6.52
CA THR A 32 -2.09 6.65 5.93
C THR A 32 -1.10 6.18 7.00
N ASN A 33 -0.12 5.40 6.58
CA ASN A 33 0.91 4.86 7.51
C ASN A 33 0.27 4.24 8.75
N TRP A 34 -0.74 3.41 8.51
CA TRP A 34 -1.52 2.81 9.59
C TRP A 34 -0.76 1.67 10.24
N ARG A 35 -0.44 1.83 11.52
CA ARG A 35 0.28 0.81 12.28
C ARG A 35 -0.69 -0.12 12.99
N ASN A 36 -0.33 -1.40 13.00
CA ASN A 36 -1.10 -2.44 13.65
C ASN A 36 -0.13 -3.50 14.18
N PRO A 37 -0.60 -4.49 14.97
CA PRO A 37 0.32 -5.48 15.56
C PRO A 37 1.12 -6.31 14.55
N PHE A 38 0.70 -6.35 13.29
CA PHE A 38 1.34 -7.19 12.27
C PHE A 38 2.25 -6.40 11.33
N GLY A 39 2.27 -5.08 11.46
CA GLY A 39 3.10 -4.23 10.62
C GLY A 39 2.43 -2.91 10.31
N GLU A 40 2.80 -2.32 9.18
CA GLU A 40 2.27 -1.04 8.72
C GLU A 40 1.61 -1.19 7.36
N VAL A 41 0.47 -0.54 7.18
CA VAL A 41 -0.21 -0.43 5.88
C VAL A 41 -0.04 1.00 5.40
N ASP A 42 0.49 1.17 4.19
CA ASP A 42 0.81 2.50 3.68
C ASP A 42 -0.43 3.36 3.49
N ILE A 43 -1.46 2.81 2.85
CA ILE A 43 -2.71 3.55 2.61
C ILE A 43 -3.89 2.59 2.74
N ILE A 44 -4.94 3.04 3.44
CA ILE A 44 -6.25 2.40 3.39
C ILE A 44 -7.19 3.41 2.74
N ALA A 45 -7.84 3.01 1.65
CA ALA A 45 -8.68 3.89 0.87
C ALA A 45 -10.00 3.21 0.51
N LYS A 46 -11.04 4.02 0.33
CA LYS A 46 -12.39 3.52 0.02
C LYS A 46 -12.90 4.16 -1.26
N LYS A 47 -13.48 3.34 -2.11
CA LYS A 47 -14.21 3.80 -3.30
C LYS A 47 -15.44 2.93 -3.47
N GLY A 48 -16.64 3.55 -3.35
CA GLY A 48 -17.88 2.79 -3.33
C GLY A 48 -17.89 1.79 -2.18
N GLU A 49 -18.09 0.52 -2.49
CA GLU A 49 -18.11 -0.56 -1.49
C GLU A 49 -16.76 -1.25 -1.34
N VAL A 50 -15.72 -0.75 -2.02
CA VAL A 50 -14.39 -1.35 -1.96
C VAL A 50 -13.53 -0.59 -0.95
N ILE A 51 -12.91 -1.34 -0.03
CA ILE A 51 -11.86 -0.83 0.85
C ILE A 51 -10.58 -1.53 0.45
N ALA A 52 -9.61 -0.75 -0.02
CA ALA A 52 -8.33 -1.27 -0.50
C ALA A 52 -7.23 -1.00 0.52
N PHE A 53 -6.45 -2.03 0.81
CA PHE A 53 -5.22 -1.94 1.60
C PHE A 53 -4.08 -1.87 0.60
N ILE A 54 -3.39 -0.74 0.56
CA ILE A 54 -2.50 -0.40 -0.56
C ILE A 54 -1.07 -0.30 -0.07
N GLU A 55 -0.19 -1.06 -0.69
CA GLU A 55 1.25 -0.93 -0.51
C GLU A 55 1.80 -0.01 -1.60
N VAL A 56 2.60 0.98 -1.19
CA VAL A 56 3.24 1.90 -2.12
C VAL A 56 4.70 1.51 -2.25
N LYS A 57 5.14 1.21 -3.49
CA LYS A 57 6.52 0.85 -3.80
C LYS A 57 7.12 1.90 -4.70
N THR A 58 8.14 2.59 -4.21
CA THR A 58 8.89 3.53 -5.02
C THR A 58 10.21 2.88 -5.41
N ARG A 59 10.46 2.79 -6.70
CA ARG A 59 11.69 2.19 -7.25
C ARG A 59 12.46 3.21 -8.04
N LEU A 60 13.77 3.23 -7.83
CA LEU A 60 14.69 4.11 -8.58
C LEU A 60 15.28 3.39 -9.78
N SER A 61 15.49 2.07 -9.67
CA SER A 61 16.09 1.27 -10.73
C SER A 61 15.71 -0.19 -10.56
N ASP A 62 15.98 -0.99 -11.60
CA ASP A 62 15.80 -2.44 -11.56
C ASP A 62 17.03 -3.18 -11.02
N ALA A 63 18.02 -2.45 -10.50
CA ALA A 63 19.33 -2.99 -10.16
C ALA A 63 19.29 -4.13 -9.13
N PHE A 64 18.28 -4.17 -8.27
CA PHE A 64 18.20 -5.16 -7.19
C PHE A 64 17.23 -6.29 -7.48
N GLY A 65 16.59 -6.29 -8.63
CA GLY A 65 15.63 -7.32 -8.99
C GLY A 65 14.39 -7.35 -8.07
N ALA A 66 13.59 -8.40 -8.23
CA ALA A 66 12.39 -8.59 -7.42
C ALA A 66 12.75 -9.23 -6.07
N PRO A 67 12.00 -8.94 -4.99
CA PRO A 67 12.16 -9.65 -3.72
C PRO A 67 11.89 -11.14 -3.90
N SER A 68 12.50 -11.96 -3.02
CA SER A 68 12.25 -13.39 -3.05
C SER A 68 10.77 -13.71 -2.78
N GLU A 69 10.33 -14.89 -3.19
CA GLU A 69 8.97 -15.36 -2.93
C GLU A 69 8.64 -15.37 -1.43
N ALA A 70 9.61 -15.78 -0.60
CA ALA A 70 9.41 -15.83 0.85
C ALA A 70 9.13 -14.44 1.42
N VAL A 71 9.90 -13.42 0.97
CA VAL A 71 9.71 -12.04 1.41
C VAL A 71 8.35 -11.50 0.95
N GLN A 72 7.98 -11.78 -0.30
CA GLN A 72 6.68 -11.36 -0.84
C GLN A 72 5.53 -12.00 -0.06
N LYS A 73 5.62 -13.28 0.24
CA LYS A 73 4.61 -14.00 1.00
C LYS A 73 4.45 -13.42 2.41
N THR A 74 5.55 -13.09 3.07
CA THR A 74 5.54 -12.48 4.39
C THR A 74 4.83 -11.12 4.37
N ARG A 75 5.11 -10.29 3.36
CA ARG A 75 4.46 -8.98 3.20
C ARG A 75 2.96 -9.12 2.97
N LYS A 76 2.56 -10.06 2.11
CA LYS A 76 1.14 -10.33 1.85
C LYS A 76 0.41 -10.74 3.11
N LEU A 77 1.01 -11.64 3.90
CA LEU A 77 0.42 -12.10 5.16
C LEU A 77 0.24 -10.94 6.16
N LYS A 78 1.20 -10.05 6.24
CA LYS A 78 1.09 -8.87 7.12
C LYS A 78 -0.10 -7.99 6.72
N TYR A 79 -0.29 -7.78 5.43
CA TYR A 79 -1.43 -6.99 4.94
C TYR A 79 -2.75 -7.68 5.22
N ILE A 80 -2.83 -8.99 4.97
CA ILE A 80 -4.05 -9.78 5.23
C ILE A 80 -4.40 -9.75 6.72
N ARG A 81 -3.42 -9.96 7.60
CA ARG A 81 -3.64 -9.90 9.05
C ARG A 81 -4.00 -8.50 9.51
N GLY A 82 -3.37 -7.49 8.93
CA GLY A 82 -3.71 -6.10 9.20
C GLY A 82 -5.15 -5.79 8.83
N ALA A 83 -5.61 -6.27 7.69
CA ALA A 83 -6.99 -6.08 7.26
C ALA A 83 -7.98 -6.75 8.21
N ASN A 84 -7.70 -7.99 8.62
CA ASN A 84 -8.53 -8.67 9.61
C ASN A 84 -8.59 -7.88 10.92
N TYR A 85 -7.47 -7.34 11.35
CA TYR A 85 -7.39 -6.52 12.56
C TYR A 85 -8.20 -5.23 12.39
N TYR A 86 -8.12 -4.60 11.22
CA TYR A 86 -8.85 -3.36 10.93
C TYR A 86 -10.36 -3.56 11.04
N PHE A 87 -10.85 -4.70 10.55
CA PHE A 87 -12.29 -4.98 10.55
C PHE A 87 -12.79 -5.65 11.82
N TYR A 88 -11.90 -6.02 12.74
CA TYR A 88 -12.30 -6.65 13.99
C TYR A 88 -13.26 -5.73 14.76
N ASN A 89 -14.41 -6.26 15.12
CA ASN A 89 -15.50 -5.53 15.80
C ASN A 89 -16.11 -4.37 15.00
N LYS A 90 -15.81 -4.29 13.70
CA LYS A 90 -16.48 -3.33 12.82
C LYS A 90 -17.49 -4.07 11.96
N ASN A 91 -18.71 -3.58 11.97
CA ASN A 91 -19.79 -4.15 11.14
C ASN A 91 -19.88 -3.33 9.85
N ILE A 92 -18.90 -3.51 8.97
CA ILE A 92 -18.81 -2.79 7.70
C ILE A 92 -19.05 -3.79 6.57
N ASP A 93 -20.03 -3.48 5.72
CA ASP A 93 -20.29 -4.28 4.52
C ASP A 93 -19.49 -3.69 3.38
N CYS A 94 -18.43 -4.39 2.96
CA CYS A 94 -17.54 -3.92 1.93
C CYS A 94 -16.81 -5.07 1.25
N THR A 95 -16.23 -4.78 0.09
CA THR A 95 -15.29 -5.67 -0.57
C THR A 95 -13.88 -5.26 -0.16
N VAL A 96 -13.13 -6.20 0.39
CA VAL A 96 -11.73 -5.96 0.78
C VAL A 96 -10.84 -6.30 -0.40
N ARG A 97 -9.91 -5.39 -0.69
CA ARG A 97 -9.00 -5.57 -1.80
C ARG A 97 -7.58 -5.19 -1.39
N PHE A 98 -6.59 -5.90 -1.93
CA PHE A 98 -5.17 -5.62 -1.67
C PHE A 98 -4.53 -5.14 -2.95
N ASP A 99 -4.10 -3.89 -2.95
CA ASP A 99 -3.55 -3.23 -4.13
C ASP A 99 -2.08 -2.86 -3.91
N ILE A 100 -1.37 -2.69 -5.01
CA ILE A 100 -0.01 -2.15 -5.00
C ILE A 100 0.00 -0.93 -5.91
N ILE A 101 0.55 0.17 -5.42
CA ILE A 101 0.87 1.33 -6.27
C ILE A 101 2.38 1.36 -6.40
N GLU A 102 2.85 1.12 -7.61
CA GLU A 102 4.27 1.15 -7.91
C GLU A 102 4.62 2.45 -8.61
N ILE A 103 5.65 3.12 -8.12
CA ILE A 103 6.13 4.36 -8.72
C ILE A 103 7.57 4.11 -9.17
N TYR A 104 7.79 4.19 -10.46
CA TYR A 104 9.09 3.92 -11.08
C TYR A 104 9.43 5.08 -12.00
N GLN A 105 10.54 5.74 -11.70
CA GLN A 105 10.99 6.89 -12.49
C GLN A 105 9.89 7.93 -12.68
N GLY A 106 9.14 8.22 -11.60
CA GLY A 106 8.08 9.22 -11.62
C GLY A 106 6.75 8.75 -12.22
N GLN A 107 6.71 7.56 -12.79
CA GLN A 107 5.49 7.00 -13.37
C GLN A 107 4.79 6.09 -12.37
N LEU A 108 3.51 6.31 -12.19
CA LEU A 108 2.69 5.55 -11.25
C LEU A 108 1.92 4.47 -11.98
N ASN A 109 1.99 3.25 -11.43
CA ASN A 109 1.19 2.11 -11.90
C ASN A 109 0.40 1.55 -10.73
N HIS A 110 -0.92 1.57 -10.84
CA HIS A 110 -1.82 1.04 -9.82
C HIS A 110 -2.20 -0.38 -10.19
N ILE A 111 -1.71 -1.35 -9.43
CA ILE A 111 -2.02 -2.76 -9.61
C ILE A 111 -3.17 -3.10 -8.68
N GLU A 112 -4.38 -3.14 -9.23
CA GLU A 112 -5.56 -3.46 -8.47
C GLU A 112 -5.63 -4.96 -8.21
N ASN A 113 -6.08 -5.32 -7.01
CA ASN A 113 -6.22 -6.71 -6.61
C ASN A 113 -4.93 -7.50 -6.86
N ALA A 114 -3.82 -6.95 -6.40
CA ALA A 114 -2.49 -7.48 -6.64
C ALA A 114 -2.29 -8.86 -6.02
N PHE A 115 -2.99 -9.14 -4.92
CA PHE A 115 -3.01 -10.47 -4.30
C PHE A 115 -4.32 -10.64 -3.53
N THR A 116 -4.62 -11.89 -3.17
CA THR A 116 -5.84 -12.24 -2.44
C THR A 116 -5.47 -12.92 -1.13
N ALA A 117 -6.47 -13.00 -0.24
CA ALA A 117 -6.31 -13.67 1.06
C ALA A 117 -6.21 -15.20 0.92
N PHE A 118 -6.48 -15.71 -0.26
CA PHE A 118 -6.50 -17.16 -0.52
C PHE A 118 -5.57 -17.55 -1.66
#